data_fef3a645251249882be75d88af40185e
#
_entry.id   fef3a645251249882be75d88af40185e
#
_cell.length_a   1.000
_cell.length_b   1.000
_cell.length_c   1.000
_cell.angle_alpha   90.00
_cell.angle_beta   90.00
_cell.angle_gamma   90.00
#
_symmetry.space_group_name_H-M   'P 1'
#
loop_
_entity.id
_entity.type
_entity.pdbx_description
1 polymer ?
#
loop_
_entity_poly.entity_id
_entity_poly.type
_entity_poly.pdbx_seq_one_letter_code
_entity_poly.pdbx_strand_id
1 'polypeptide(L)'
;MACKIKGKASNVCKFKDALTPILEEIAEADGLVLGSPIYFGDVTGQMRAFLERLAFPWLSYNDYSLTAPKRMPVVLVETMNGTPEMNNSQGYGSMESCIKTALGETERLIAYNTYQVKNYDRFELAGFSEEAKRQ
;
A
#
# COMPACT_ATOMS: atom_id res chain seq x y z
N MET A 1 -6.31 -1.81 -23.28
CA MET A 1 -5.28 -1.39 -22.30
C MET A 1 -4.60 -0.09 -22.78
N ALA A 2 -5.20 1.05 -22.46
CA ALA A 2 -4.74 2.36 -22.95
C ALA A 2 -3.32 2.74 -22.51
N CYS A 3 -2.86 2.26 -21.35
CA CYS A 3 -1.53 2.59 -20.80
C CYS A 3 -0.37 1.89 -21.54
N LYS A 4 -0.65 0.89 -22.39
CA LYS A 4 0.35 0.03 -23.05
C LYS A 4 0.35 0.17 -24.58
N ILE A 5 -0.23 1.24 -25.12
CA ILE A 5 -0.19 1.47 -26.57
C ILE A 5 1.25 1.84 -26.98
N LYS A 6 1.83 1.08 -27.94
CA LYS A 6 3.16 1.33 -28.47
C LYS A 6 3.34 2.80 -28.88
N GLY A 7 4.46 3.39 -28.50
CA GLY A 7 4.81 4.78 -28.80
C GLY A 7 4.14 5.84 -27.92
N LYS A 8 3.32 5.43 -26.93
CA LYS A 8 2.66 6.33 -25.99
C LYS A 8 2.79 5.82 -24.55
N ALA A 9 3.95 5.26 -24.21
CA ALA A 9 4.23 4.87 -22.82
C ALA A 9 4.06 6.12 -21.92
N SER A 10 3.32 5.94 -20.84
CA SER A 10 3.13 6.96 -19.82
C SER A 10 3.49 6.34 -18.48
N ASN A 11 4.25 7.06 -17.68
CA ASN A 11 4.58 6.65 -16.32
C ASN A 11 3.40 6.85 -15.36
N VAL A 12 2.32 7.45 -15.81
CA VAL A 12 1.11 7.69 -15.04
C VAL A 12 -0.11 7.10 -15.75
N CYS A 13 -1.08 6.63 -15.00
CA CYS A 13 -2.33 6.10 -15.54
C CYS A 13 -3.03 7.12 -16.43
N LYS A 14 -3.42 6.69 -17.64
CA LYS A 14 -4.07 7.58 -18.64
C LYS A 14 -5.56 7.82 -18.38
N PHE A 15 -6.15 7.10 -17.47
CA PHE A 15 -7.52 7.36 -17.06
C PHE A 15 -7.56 8.66 -16.23
N LYS A 16 -8.25 9.66 -16.73
CA LYS A 16 -8.29 11.00 -16.13
C LYS A 16 -9.47 11.13 -15.17
N ASP A 17 -9.17 11.31 -13.90
CA ASP A 17 -10.10 11.54 -12.80
C ASP A 17 -9.42 12.28 -11.64
N ALA A 18 -10.08 12.35 -10.49
CA ALA A 18 -9.56 13.00 -9.28
C ALA A 18 -8.26 12.34 -8.72
N LEU A 19 -7.98 11.09 -9.08
CA LEU A 19 -6.73 10.43 -8.67
C LEU A 19 -5.53 10.83 -9.53
N THR A 20 -5.75 11.33 -10.72
CA THR A 20 -4.65 11.66 -11.66
C THR A 20 -3.60 12.61 -11.07
N PRO A 21 -3.94 13.76 -10.45
CA PRO A 21 -2.95 14.65 -9.87
C PRO A 21 -2.16 13.99 -8.74
N ILE A 22 -2.81 13.15 -7.94
CA ILE A 22 -2.14 12.40 -6.85
C ILE A 22 -1.09 11.43 -7.44
N LEU A 23 -1.41 10.73 -8.52
CA LEU A 23 -0.47 9.82 -9.17
C LEU A 23 0.71 10.58 -9.82
N GLU A 24 0.48 11.79 -10.31
CA GLU A 24 1.51 12.67 -10.85
C GLU A 24 2.46 13.16 -9.74
N GLU A 25 1.93 13.57 -8.59
CA GLU A 25 2.72 13.94 -7.40
C GLU A 25 3.56 12.77 -6.86
N ILE A 26 2.98 11.57 -6.78
CA ILE A 26 3.72 10.38 -6.32
C ILE A 26 4.89 10.06 -7.25
N ALA A 27 4.76 10.26 -8.54
CA ALA A 27 5.85 9.99 -9.49
C ALA A 27 7.11 10.86 -9.23
N GLU A 28 6.94 12.01 -8.58
CA GLU A 28 8.02 12.95 -8.23
C GLU A 28 8.42 12.89 -6.74
N ALA A 29 7.68 12.14 -5.92
CA ALA A 29 7.91 12.08 -4.48
C ALA A 29 9.25 11.41 -4.12
N ASP A 30 9.81 11.79 -2.98
CA ASP A 30 11.04 11.19 -2.43
C ASP A 30 10.76 10.02 -1.48
N GLY A 31 9.52 9.83 -1.08
CA GLY A 31 9.06 8.73 -0.24
C GLY A 31 7.54 8.67 -0.19
N LEU A 32 6.99 7.52 0.20
CA LEU A 32 5.55 7.28 0.22
C LEU A 32 5.13 6.60 1.53
N VAL A 33 4.07 7.09 2.13
CA VAL A 33 3.41 6.43 3.27
C VAL A 33 2.03 5.98 2.82
N LEU A 34 1.76 4.68 2.94
CA LEU A 34 0.50 4.06 2.60
C LEU A 34 -0.18 3.55 3.88
N GLY A 35 -1.46 3.80 4.04
CA GLY A 35 -2.24 3.32 5.18
C GLY A 35 -3.42 2.47 4.74
N SER A 36 -3.58 1.27 5.32
CA SER A 36 -4.71 0.39 5.04
C SER A 36 -5.04 -0.50 6.23
N PRO A 37 -6.32 -0.72 6.57
CA PRO A 37 -6.64 -1.87 7.40
C PRO A 37 -6.41 -3.17 6.61
N ILE A 38 -6.11 -4.25 7.34
CA ILE A 38 -6.05 -5.60 6.77
C ILE A 38 -7.46 -6.19 6.79
N TYR A 39 -8.00 -6.43 5.61
CA TYR A 39 -9.26 -7.15 5.41
C TYR A 39 -9.00 -8.44 4.62
N PHE A 40 -9.45 -9.58 5.17
CA PHE A 40 -9.23 -10.89 4.56
C PHE A 40 -7.75 -11.21 4.24
N GLY A 41 -6.84 -10.71 5.08
CA GLY A 41 -5.43 -11.04 5.01
C GLY A 41 -4.57 -10.16 4.10
N ASP A 42 -5.14 -9.09 3.55
CA ASP A 42 -4.40 -8.15 2.68
C ASP A 42 -4.96 -6.72 2.84
N VAL A 43 -4.37 -5.77 2.13
CA VAL A 43 -4.87 -4.41 2.04
C VAL A 43 -6.32 -4.36 1.54
N THR A 44 -7.03 -3.29 1.83
CA THR A 44 -8.42 -3.11 1.33
C THR A 44 -8.51 -3.13 -0.20
N GLY A 45 -9.69 -3.46 -0.72
CA GLY A 45 -9.96 -3.40 -2.15
C GLY A 45 -9.69 -2.01 -2.76
N GLN A 46 -9.96 -0.93 -2.00
CA GLN A 46 -9.65 0.45 -2.43
C GLN A 46 -8.15 0.68 -2.54
N MET A 47 -7.37 0.25 -1.53
CA MET A 47 -5.90 0.35 -1.58
C MET A 47 -5.34 -0.48 -2.73
N ARG A 48 -5.86 -1.68 -2.95
CA ARG A 48 -5.46 -2.52 -4.07
C ARG A 48 -5.74 -1.86 -5.42
N ALA A 49 -6.94 -1.32 -5.62
CA ALA A 49 -7.29 -0.60 -6.84
C ALA A 49 -6.40 0.64 -7.08
N PHE A 50 -6.06 1.35 -6.01
CA PHE A 50 -5.09 2.45 -6.06
C PHE A 50 -3.71 1.97 -6.51
N LEU A 51 -3.16 0.92 -5.87
CA LEU A 51 -1.85 0.36 -6.18
C LEU A 51 -1.79 -0.19 -7.62
N GLU A 52 -2.85 -0.81 -8.10
CA GLU A 52 -2.94 -1.26 -9.49
C GLU A 52 -2.87 -0.08 -10.47
N ARG A 53 -3.55 1.02 -10.19
CA ARG A 53 -3.49 2.23 -11.02
C ARG A 53 -2.13 2.94 -10.94
N LEU A 54 -1.49 2.91 -9.78
CA LEU A 54 -0.16 3.47 -9.57
C LEU A 54 0.90 2.67 -10.33
N ALA A 55 0.95 1.36 -10.13
CA ALA A 55 2.06 0.52 -10.58
C ALA A 55 1.88 -0.06 -11.99
N PHE A 56 0.64 -0.30 -12.46
CA PHE A 56 0.40 -0.91 -13.76
C PHE A 56 1.04 -0.17 -14.95
N PRO A 57 1.13 1.16 -14.99
CA PRO A 57 1.84 1.87 -16.05
C PRO A 57 3.32 1.48 -16.16
N TRP A 58 3.95 1.08 -15.06
CA TRP A 58 5.37 0.74 -14.97
C TRP A 58 5.68 -0.72 -15.35
N LEU A 59 4.66 -1.58 -15.44
CA LEU A 59 4.84 -2.97 -15.86
C LEU A 59 5.31 -3.02 -17.32
N SER A 60 6.47 -3.62 -17.56
CA SER A 60 6.97 -3.96 -18.91
C SER A 60 6.36 -5.26 -19.39
N TYR A 61 5.87 -5.28 -20.63
CA TYR A 61 5.39 -6.52 -21.26
C TYR A 61 6.48 -7.25 -22.09
N ASN A 62 7.69 -6.68 -22.11
CA ASN A 62 8.81 -7.32 -22.80
C ASN A 62 9.50 -8.36 -21.90
N ASP A 63 9.69 -7.99 -20.63
CA ASP A 63 10.43 -8.76 -19.62
C ASP A 63 9.66 -8.94 -18.31
N TYR A 64 8.44 -8.44 -18.26
CA TYR A 64 7.57 -8.44 -17.08
C TYR A 64 8.16 -7.74 -15.85
N SER A 65 9.15 -6.88 -16.06
CA SER A 65 9.64 -6.02 -14.98
C SER A 65 8.57 -5.04 -14.53
N LEU A 66 8.58 -4.74 -13.24
CA LEU A 66 7.69 -3.76 -12.60
C LEU A 66 8.56 -2.80 -11.79
N THR A 67 8.85 -1.64 -12.35
CA THR A 67 9.76 -0.68 -11.74
C THR A 67 9.27 0.74 -11.96
N ALA A 68 9.11 1.47 -10.85
CA ALA A 68 8.79 2.89 -10.90
C ALA A 68 9.87 3.69 -11.64
N PRO A 69 9.52 4.80 -12.31
CA PRO A 69 10.48 5.69 -12.94
C PRO A 69 11.52 6.21 -11.94
N LYS A 70 11.09 6.44 -10.70
CA LYS A 70 11.93 6.81 -9.57
C LYS A 70 11.67 5.82 -8.43
N ARG A 71 12.70 5.18 -7.94
CA ARG A 71 12.58 4.33 -6.74
C ARG A 71 12.59 5.21 -5.50
N MET A 72 11.75 4.86 -4.53
CA MET A 72 11.60 5.62 -3.30
C MET A 72 11.35 4.67 -2.11
N PRO A 73 11.73 5.05 -0.89
CA PRO A 73 11.34 4.31 0.31
C PRO A 73 9.83 4.40 0.53
N VAL A 74 9.24 3.30 0.98
CA VAL A 74 7.81 3.21 1.28
C VAL A 74 7.61 2.73 2.71
N VAL A 75 6.68 3.34 3.42
CA VAL A 75 6.17 2.83 4.70
C VAL A 75 4.73 2.39 4.50
N LEU A 76 4.46 1.10 4.74
CA LEU A 76 3.12 0.54 4.73
C LEU A 76 2.61 0.40 6.17
N VAL A 77 1.69 1.27 6.55
CA VAL A 77 1.04 1.24 7.87
C VAL A 77 -0.26 0.47 7.77
N GLU A 78 -0.38 -0.59 8.55
CA GLU A 78 -1.56 -1.44 8.54
C GLU A 78 -2.16 -1.60 9.94
N THR A 79 -3.46 -1.82 9.99
CA THR A 79 -4.19 -2.13 11.22
C THR A 79 -4.93 -3.45 11.08
N MET A 80 -4.94 -4.28 12.10
CA MET A 80 -5.71 -5.51 12.11
C MET A 80 -6.23 -5.88 13.50
N ASN A 81 -7.35 -6.59 13.52
CA ASN A 81 -7.91 -7.13 14.76
C ASN A 81 -7.20 -8.40 15.25
N GLY A 82 -6.43 -9.03 14.39
CA GLY A 82 -5.68 -10.24 14.72
C GLY A 82 -4.44 -9.97 15.55
N THR A 83 -3.79 -11.07 15.95
CA THR A 83 -2.51 -11.05 16.67
C THR A 83 -1.32 -11.17 15.72
N PRO A 84 -0.09 -10.86 16.18
CA PRO A 84 1.13 -11.10 15.41
C PRO A 84 1.26 -12.55 14.93
N GLU A 85 0.88 -13.51 15.76
CA GLU A 85 0.96 -14.94 15.45
C GLU A 85 0.03 -15.31 14.29
N MET A 86 -1.19 -14.73 14.26
CA MET A 86 -2.13 -14.92 13.15
C MET A 86 -1.56 -14.36 11.84
N ASN A 87 -0.98 -13.16 11.89
CA ASN A 87 -0.35 -12.56 10.73
C ASN A 87 0.76 -13.46 10.17
N ASN A 88 1.65 -13.93 11.02
CA ASN A 88 2.78 -14.77 10.62
C ASN A 88 2.35 -16.15 10.09
N SER A 89 1.36 -16.77 10.72
CA SER A 89 0.91 -18.14 10.34
C SER A 89 0.12 -18.16 9.05
N GLN A 90 -0.56 -17.07 8.68
CA GLN A 90 -1.42 -17.00 7.49
C GLN A 90 -0.76 -16.37 6.27
N GLY A 91 0.47 -15.86 6.41
CA GLY A 91 1.24 -15.27 5.31
C GLY A 91 0.59 -14.01 4.74
N TYR A 92 -0.02 -13.19 5.59
CA TYR A 92 -0.63 -11.93 5.17
C TYR A 92 0.41 -10.96 4.63
N GLY A 93 0.01 -10.12 3.67
CA GLY A 93 0.85 -9.05 3.14
C GLY A 93 1.45 -9.32 1.76
N SER A 94 0.73 -10.00 0.88
CA SER A 94 1.17 -10.22 -0.51
C SER A 94 1.47 -8.91 -1.25
N MET A 95 0.76 -7.83 -0.92
CA MET A 95 0.96 -6.52 -1.55
C MET A 95 2.28 -5.85 -1.14
N GLU A 96 2.84 -6.13 0.05
CA GLU A 96 4.16 -5.63 0.45
C GLU A 96 5.24 -5.99 -0.57
N SER A 97 5.29 -7.24 -1.00
CA SER A 97 6.24 -7.71 -2.01
C SER A 97 6.08 -6.98 -3.35
N CYS A 98 4.83 -6.76 -3.77
CA CYS A 98 4.54 -6.00 -4.98
C CYS A 98 4.98 -4.54 -4.86
N ILE A 99 4.72 -3.90 -3.72
CA ILE A 99 5.13 -2.52 -3.44
C ILE A 99 6.66 -2.41 -3.46
N LYS A 100 7.36 -3.31 -2.76
CA LYS A 100 8.82 -3.35 -2.72
C LYS A 100 9.42 -3.51 -4.12
N THR A 101 8.87 -4.39 -4.93
CA THR A 101 9.32 -4.60 -6.30
C THR A 101 9.09 -3.36 -7.17
N ALA A 102 7.90 -2.78 -7.08
CA ALA A 102 7.49 -1.67 -7.94
C ALA A 102 8.13 -0.34 -7.54
N LEU A 103 8.12 0.00 -6.26
CA LEU A 103 8.46 1.34 -5.76
C LEU A 103 9.87 1.41 -5.14
N GLY A 104 10.21 0.48 -4.26
CA GLY A 104 11.50 0.49 -3.58
C GLY A 104 11.45 -0.21 -2.23
N GLU A 105 12.44 0.05 -1.39
CA GLU A 105 12.48 -0.55 -0.05
C GLU A 105 11.23 -0.17 0.73
N THR A 106 10.61 -1.18 1.33
CA THR A 106 9.32 -1.07 2.01
C THR A 106 9.45 -1.54 3.44
N GLU A 107 9.12 -0.66 4.37
CA GLU A 107 8.92 -0.96 5.78
C GLU A 107 7.45 -1.18 6.04
N ARG A 108 7.13 -2.23 6.77
CA ARG A 108 5.75 -2.57 7.14
C ARG A 108 5.54 -2.43 8.64
N LEU A 109 4.62 -1.54 9.01
CA LEU A 109 4.22 -1.31 10.40
C LEU A 109 2.79 -1.80 10.60
N ILE A 110 2.56 -2.71 11.55
CA ILE A 110 1.23 -3.26 11.80
C ILE A 110 0.80 -2.97 13.24
N ALA A 111 -0.33 -2.28 13.37
CA ALA A 111 -1.04 -2.15 14.65
C ALA A 111 -1.98 -3.34 14.81
N TYR A 112 -1.67 -4.21 15.76
CA TYR A 112 -2.45 -5.41 16.09
C TYR A 112 -3.54 -5.14 17.11
N ASN A 113 -4.51 -6.07 17.23
CA ASN A 113 -5.56 -6.05 18.25
C ASN A 113 -6.40 -4.74 18.25
N THR A 114 -6.66 -4.17 17.08
CA THR A 114 -7.37 -2.90 16.95
C THR A 114 -8.87 -2.96 17.33
N TYR A 115 -9.42 -4.17 17.59
CA TYR A 115 -10.76 -4.37 18.12
C TYR A 115 -11.01 -3.70 19.48
N GLN A 116 -9.95 -3.27 20.17
CA GLN A 116 -10.03 -2.57 21.44
C GLN A 116 -10.44 -1.09 21.33
N VAL A 117 -10.64 -0.57 20.13
CA VAL A 117 -11.23 0.76 19.92
C VAL A 117 -12.71 0.69 20.32
N LYS A 118 -13.07 1.22 21.48
CA LYS A 118 -14.42 1.16 22.04
C LYS A 118 -15.35 2.26 21.53
N ASN A 119 -14.82 3.36 21.07
CA ASN A 119 -15.60 4.50 20.64
C ASN A 119 -14.96 5.16 19.42
N TYR A 120 -15.54 4.92 18.25
CA TYR A 120 -15.06 5.48 17.00
C TYR A 120 -15.29 7.00 16.89
N ASP A 121 -16.31 7.52 17.58
CA ASP A 121 -16.64 8.96 17.52
C ASP A 121 -15.66 9.81 18.30
N ARG A 122 -15.00 9.24 19.31
CA ARG A 122 -14.06 9.93 20.18
C ARG A 122 -12.62 9.46 20.03
N PHE A 123 -12.35 8.45 19.22
CA PHE A 123 -11.06 7.75 19.19
C PHE A 123 -10.56 7.33 20.59
N GLU A 124 -11.50 7.04 21.49
CA GLU A 124 -11.15 6.50 22.80
C GLU A 124 -10.60 5.07 22.61
N LEU A 125 -9.28 5.00 22.56
CA LEU A 125 -8.55 3.74 22.59
C LEU A 125 -8.75 3.14 23.98
N ALA A 126 -9.48 2.04 24.07
CA ALA A 126 -9.48 1.24 25.29
C ALA A 126 -8.12 0.57 25.42
N GLY A 127 -7.16 1.34 25.95
CA GLY A 127 -5.86 0.85 26.32
C GLY A 127 -5.16 0.08 25.18
N PHE A 128 -4.36 0.73 24.38
CA PHE A 128 -3.20 0.04 23.84
C PHE A 128 -2.47 -0.57 25.01
N SER A 129 -2.23 -1.87 24.99
CA SER A 129 -1.33 -2.48 25.96
C SER A 129 -0.05 -1.64 25.96
N GLU A 130 0.57 -1.47 27.12
CA GLU A 130 1.86 -0.76 27.21
C GLU A 130 2.91 -1.35 26.26
N GLU A 131 2.71 -2.58 25.83
CA GLU A 131 3.50 -3.31 24.86
C GLU A 131 3.32 -2.77 23.42
N ALA A 132 2.10 -2.42 23.00
CA ALA A 132 1.83 -1.82 21.71
C ALA A 132 2.32 -0.35 21.60
N LYS A 133 2.55 0.31 22.75
CA LYS A 133 3.13 1.65 22.80
C LYS A 133 4.66 1.65 22.66
N ARG A 134 5.31 0.48 22.72
CA ARG A 134 6.78 0.34 22.70
C ARG A 134 7.33 -0.22 21.39
N GLN A 135 6.47 -0.57 20.45
CA GLN A 135 6.82 -0.94 19.10
C GLN A 135 6.69 0.26 18.16
#